data_861dd5f9031b5d841b46aa5642ddb812
#
_entry.id   861dd5f9031b5d841b46aa5642ddb812
#
_cell.length_a   1.000
_cell.length_b   1.000
_cell.length_c   1.000
_cell.angle_alpha   90.00
_cell.angle_beta   90.00
_cell.angle_gamma   90.00
#
_symmetry.space_group_name_H-M   'P 1'
#
loop_
_entity.id
_entity.type
_entity.pdbx_description
1 polymer ?
#
loop_
_entity_poly.entity_id
_entity_poly.type
_entity_poly.pdbx_seq_one_letter_code
_entity_poly.pdbx_strand_id
1 'polypeptide(L)'
;YFWRNWYKLNDVRIGDQKGEQRSIEEILADPETNARYIDILTGATDRLGEALMLRANQRSYHSRGIQTKVEYRLPFLSSYLQLEAGARYHADLEDRFQHDDSYSIEGGKMSLFRAGQPGSQSNRITTAHAFASYLLGKWSRAGWTITAGLRLEDVELYKRDYTTKDPRRTGHLRIEGRNHATALLPSLGINYRLLRPLSIFAGIHQGFAPPSVMTYYQQKPEKSINLEAGIRLTTEDLKVEAIGYYNDYSNMLGSDLAAAGGQGTLDQFSVGAARVQGLEFLASWQPLPKSWEVRLPLQVSYTLTDTQMKNEFYSSAWGEVFAGDELPYIFRHAANAQLGLEYKWLEANLSVRYNSDMRTAPGQGRIAKAHLIPSHTIIDASLKARLNRHLTLSLNAVNLANKVYLVSRHPSGLRPGHPFGIYGGVRINL
;
A
#
# COMPACT_ATOMS: atom_id res chain seq x y z
N TYR A 1 -18.77 6.46 7.56
CA TYR A 1 -19.44 5.48 6.69
C TYR A 1 -18.86 5.55 5.28
N PHE A 2 -18.55 4.39 4.74
CA PHE A 2 -18.04 4.28 3.37
C PHE A 2 -18.67 3.03 2.71
N TRP A 3 -19.28 3.21 1.54
CA TRP A 3 -19.84 2.15 0.74
C TRP A 3 -19.08 2.04 -0.58
N ARG A 4 -18.84 0.82 -1.06
CA ARG A 4 -18.10 0.55 -2.26
C ARG A 4 -18.67 -0.63 -3.02
N ASN A 5 -18.97 -0.40 -4.29
CA ASN A 5 -19.37 -1.44 -5.22
C ASN A 5 -18.63 -1.24 -6.54
N TRP A 6 -17.95 -2.26 -7.02
CA TRP A 6 -17.28 -2.23 -8.32
C TRP A 6 -17.10 -3.65 -8.87
N TYR A 7 -17.01 -3.74 -10.19
CA TYR A 7 -16.64 -4.97 -10.87
C TYR A 7 -15.14 -5.11 -10.95
N LYS A 8 -14.62 -6.31 -10.74
CA LYS A 8 -13.20 -6.61 -10.80
C LYS A 8 -12.87 -7.45 -12.03
N LEU A 9 -11.97 -6.96 -12.88
CA LEU A 9 -11.43 -7.71 -14.01
C LEU A 9 -10.67 -8.97 -13.56
N ASN A 10 -10.05 -8.96 -12.43
CA ASN A 10 -9.32 -10.12 -11.92
C ASN A 10 -10.18 -11.30 -11.50
N ASP A 11 -11.47 -11.08 -11.38
CA ASP A 11 -12.44 -12.14 -11.10
C ASP A 11 -13.28 -12.48 -12.35
N VAL A 12 -12.78 -12.12 -13.55
CA VAL A 12 -13.41 -12.44 -14.82
C VAL A 12 -13.11 -13.87 -15.21
N ARG A 13 -14.15 -14.59 -15.60
CA ARG A 13 -14.05 -15.92 -16.21
C ARG A 13 -14.79 -15.92 -17.52
N ILE A 14 -14.23 -16.61 -18.51
CA ILE A 14 -14.82 -16.75 -19.83
C ILE A 14 -15.23 -18.22 -20.01
N GLY A 15 -16.48 -18.44 -20.42
CA GLY A 15 -17.04 -19.75 -20.73
C GLY A 15 -17.01 -20.00 -22.24
N ASP A 16 -16.51 -21.16 -22.65
CA ASP A 16 -16.54 -21.59 -24.04
C ASP A 16 -17.91 -22.19 -24.46
N GLN A 17 -18.03 -22.63 -25.71
CA GLN A 17 -19.25 -23.24 -26.25
C GLN A 17 -19.65 -24.53 -25.54
N LYS A 18 -18.72 -25.21 -24.90
CA LYS A 18 -18.97 -26.45 -24.14
C LYS A 18 -19.31 -26.19 -22.68
N GLY A 19 -19.25 -24.91 -22.21
CA GLY A 19 -19.47 -24.51 -20.84
C GLY A 19 -18.24 -24.65 -19.95
N GLU A 20 -17.07 -24.96 -20.51
CA GLU A 20 -15.81 -24.90 -19.76
C GLU A 20 -15.45 -23.42 -19.48
N GLN A 21 -15.09 -23.14 -18.24
CA GLN A 21 -14.75 -21.78 -17.82
C GLN A 21 -13.27 -21.69 -17.48
N ARG A 22 -12.63 -20.61 -17.93
CA ARG A 22 -11.25 -20.26 -17.57
C ARG A 22 -11.15 -18.82 -17.07
N SER A 23 -10.23 -18.61 -16.16
CA SER A 23 -9.93 -17.26 -15.67
C SER A 23 -9.24 -16.43 -16.76
N ILE A 24 -9.40 -15.12 -16.72
CA ILE A 24 -8.70 -14.22 -17.65
C ILE A 24 -7.17 -14.37 -17.54
N GLU A 25 -6.66 -14.69 -16.35
CA GLU A 25 -5.25 -14.92 -16.12
C GLU A 25 -4.73 -16.15 -16.89
N GLU A 26 -5.43 -17.29 -16.77
CA GLU A 26 -5.08 -18.51 -17.50
C GLU A 26 -5.14 -18.31 -19.04
N ILE A 27 -6.14 -17.55 -19.50
CA ILE A 27 -6.32 -17.26 -20.93
C ILE A 27 -5.16 -16.40 -21.45
N LEU A 28 -4.79 -15.35 -20.73
CA LEU A 28 -3.73 -14.43 -21.13
C LEU A 28 -2.31 -14.99 -20.90
N ALA A 29 -2.15 -16.02 -20.06
CA ALA A 29 -0.87 -16.70 -19.88
C ALA A 29 -0.45 -17.51 -21.10
N ASP A 30 -1.42 -18.09 -21.83
CA ASP A 30 -1.21 -18.86 -23.05
C ASP A 30 -2.33 -18.56 -24.06
N PRO A 31 -2.22 -17.43 -24.79
CA PRO A 31 -3.24 -17.00 -25.75
C PRO A 31 -3.46 -17.98 -26.90
N GLU A 32 -2.43 -18.69 -27.34
CA GLU A 32 -2.54 -19.62 -28.48
C GLU A 32 -3.39 -20.83 -28.14
N THR A 33 -3.13 -21.50 -27.03
CA THR A 33 -3.95 -22.64 -26.55
C THR A 33 -5.35 -22.19 -26.15
N ASN A 34 -5.54 -20.94 -25.74
CA ASN A 34 -6.80 -20.38 -25.29
C ASN A 34 -7.49 -19.47 -26.33
N ALA A 35 -7.13 -19.57 -27.62
CA ALA A 35 -7.64 -18.71 -28.67
C ALA A 35 -9.19 -18.65 -28.71
N ARG A 36 -9.87 -19.78 -28.51
CA ARG A 36 -11.35 -19.84 -28.45
C ARG A 36 -11.98 -18.91 -27.40
N TYR A 37 -11.32 -18.71 -26.26
CA TYR A 37 -11.78 -17.80 -25.21
C TYR A 37 -11.50 -16.34 -25.58
N ILE A 38 -10.38 -16.10 -26.26
CA ILE A 38 -10.01 -14.77 -26.75
C ILE A 38 -11.01 -14.34 -27.85
N ASP A 39 -11.39 -15.21 -28.74
CA ASP A 39 -12.39 -14.93 -29.78
C ASP A 39 -13.74 -14.53 -29.18
N ILE A 40 -14.16 -15.19 -28.09
CA ILE A 40 -15.36 -14.80 -27.34
C ILE A 40 -15.16 -13.44 -26.67
N LEU A 41 -14.05 -13.25 -25.97
CA LEU A 41 -13.75 -12.03 -25.25
C LEU A 41 -13.67 -10.79 -26.16
N THR A 42 -13.13 -10.96 -27.37
CA THR A 42 -13.02 -9.89 -28.38
C THR A 42 -14.30 -9.73 -29.23
N GLY A 43 -15.26 -10.62 -29.10
CA GLY A 43 -16.49 -10.62 -29.87
C GLY A 43 -16.33 -11.15 -31.30
N ALA A 44 -15.22 -11.82 -31.59
CA ALA A 44 -15.03 -12.52 -32.87
C ALA A 44 -15.92 -13.77 -33.01
N THR A 45 -16.32 -14.34 -31.87
CA THR A 45 -17.26 -15.49 -31.81
C THR A 45 -18.32 -15.18 -30.75
N ASP A 46 -19.59 -15.33 -31.15
CA ASP A 46 -20.73 -15.18 -30.27
C ASP A 46 -20.81 -16.32 -29.27
N ARG A 47 -21.17 -15.99 -28.03
CA ARG A 47 -21.45 -16.98 -26.99
C ARG A 47 -22.70 -16.55 -26.20
N LEU A 48 -23.79 -17.23 -26.45
CA LEU A 48 -25.03 -17.05 -25.70
C LEU A 48 -24.96 -17.77 -24.34
N GLY A 49 -25.61 -17.21 -23.34
CA GLY A 49 -25.59 -17.73 -22.00
C GLY A 49 -24.41 -17.21 -21.18
N GLU A 50 -23.72 -18.10 -20.46
CA GLU A 50 -22.61 -17.72 -19.54
C GLU A 50 -21.29 -17.57 -20.29
N ALA A 51 -21.20 -16.56 -21.17
CA ALA A 51 -19.99 -16.25 -21.91
C ALA A 51 -18.95 -15.58 -21.03
N LEU A 52 -19.38 -14.67 -20.16
CA LEU A 52 -18.52 -13.89 -19.29
C LEU A 52 -19.12 -13.84 -17.89
N MET A 53 -18.29 -14.11 -16.86
CA MET A 53 -18.68 -13.90 -15.47
C MET A 53 -17.85 -12.78 -14.88
N LEU A 54 -18.53 -11.81 -14.26
CA LEU A 54 -17.96 -10.64 -13.62
C LEU A 54 -18.35 -10.60 -12.16
N ARG A 55 -17.37 -10.41 -11.27
CA ARG A 55 -17.63 -10.27 -9.84
C ARG A 55 -18.06 -8.87 -9.47
N ALA A 56 -19.26 -8.75 -8.91
CA ALA A 56 -19.71 -7.55 -8.23
C ALA A 56 -19.14 -7.50 -6.80
N ASN A 57 -18.12 -6.68 -6.61
CA ASN A 57 -17.40 -6.54 -5.34
C ASN A 57 -18.11 -5.60 -4.39
N GLN A 58 -19.31 -5.97 -3.97
CA GLN A 58 -20.14 -5.16 -3.09
C GLN A 58 -19.64 -5.22 -1.65
N ARG A 59 -19.27 -4.06 -1.10
CA ARG A 59 -18.76 -3.92 0.27
C ARG A 59 -19.22 -2.60 0.89
N SER A 60 -19.50 -2.63 2.18
CA SER A 60 -19.70 -1.43 2.98
C SER A 60 -18.75 -1.42 4.18
N TYR A 61 -18.33 -0.22 4.56
CA TYR A 61 -17.36 -0.01 5.63
C TYR A 61 -17.87 1.05 6.59
N HIS A 62 -17.69 0.81 7.87
CA HIS A 62 -17.94 1.78 8.92
C HIS A 62 -16.70 1.91 9.78
N SER A 63 -16.29 3.12 10.08
CA SER A 63 -15.26 3.41 11.08
C SER A 63 -15.76 4.49 11.99
N ARG A 64 -15.67 4.26 13.31
CA ARG A 64 -16.09 5.22 14.34
C ARG A 64 -15.19 5.12 15.56
N GLY A 65 -15.00 6.21 16.25
CA GLY A 65 -14.17 6.20 17.44
C GLY A 65 -14.11 7.53 18.15
N ILE A 66 -13.39 7.52 19.26
CA ILE A 66 -13.08 8.69 20.06
C ILE A 66 -11.59 8.63 20.44
N GLN A 67 -10.95 9.79 20.44
CA GLN A 67 -9.57 9.91 20.91
C GLN A 67 -9.41 11.17 21.76
N THR A 68 -8.50 11.09 22.70
CA THR A 68 -8.09 12.21 23.54
C THR A 68 -6.58 12.27 23.66
N LYS A 69 -6.06 13.46 23.84
CA LYS A 69 -4.63 13.72 24.05
C LYS A 69 -4.47 14.85 25.07
N VAL A 70 -3.51 14.68 25.98
CA VAL A 70 -3.11 15.68 26.96
C VAL A 70 -1.62 15.90 26.84
N GLU A 71 -1.21 17.15 26.77
CA GLU A 71 0.19 17.57 26.79
C GLU A 71 0.47 18.38 28.04
N TYR A 72 1.59 18.09 28.69
CA TYR A 72 2.03 18.78 29.89
C TYR A 72 3.52 19.06 29.82
N ARG A 73 3.94 20.24 30.24
CA ARG A 73 5.35 20.64 30.35
C ARG A 73 5.71 20.87 31.79
N LEU A 74 6.76 20.20 32.25
CA LEU A 74 7.28 20.38 33.60
C LEU A 74 8.77 20.70 33.57
N PRO A 75 9.25 21.52 34.52
CA PRO A 75 10.69 21.74 34.71
C PRO A 75 11.40 20.43 35.05
N PHE A 76 12.48 20.14 34.35
CA PHE A 76 13.29 18.93 34.57
C PHE A 76 14.73 19.13 34.13
N LEU A 77 15.69 18.85 35.04
CA LEU A 77 17.14 18.93 34.81
C LEU A 77 17.57 20.23 34.09
N SER A 78 17.19 21.38 34.63
CA SER A 78 17.47 22.73 34.08
C SER A 78 16.95 22.93 32.64
N SER A 79 15.87 22.25 32.27
CA SER A 79 15.15 22.34 31.03
C SER A 79 13.68 21.99 31.27
N TYR A 80 12.97 21.55 30.23
CA TYR A 80 11.59 21.10 30.32
C TYR A 80 11.49 19.66 29.81
N LEU A 81 10.73 18.84 30.53
CA LEU A 81 10.20 17.57 30.04
C LEU A 81 8.78 17.81 29.50
N GLN A 82 8.59 17.57 28.23
CA GLN A 82 7.28 17.57 27.61
C GLN A 82 6.73 16.14 27.69
N LEU A 83 5.62 15.97 28.39
CA LEU A 83 4.88 14.72 28.46
C LEU A 83 3.65 14.82 27.56
N GLU A 84 3.39 13.77 26.83
CA GLU A 84 2.18 13.61 26.04
C GLU A 84 1.57 12.25 26.38
N ALA A 85 0.30 12.24 26.80
CA ALA A 85 -0.45 11.02 27.04
C ALA A 85 -1.71 11.03 26.15
N GLY A 86 -2.02 9.91 25.56
CA GLY A 86 -3.19 9.79 24.72
C GLY A 86 -3.88 8.44 24.85
N ALA A 87 -5.18 8.44 24.57
CA ALA A 87 -5.99 7.25 24.48
C ALA A 87 -6.93 7.34 23.27
N ARG A 88 -7.15 6.22 22.61
CA ARG A 88 -8.04 6.07 21.46
C ARG A 88 -8.83 4.77 21.57
N TYR A 89 -10.12 4.87 21.36
CA TYR A 89 -10.96 3.73 21.06
C TYR A 89 -11.55 3.90 19.67
N HIS A 90 -11.51 2.86 18.84
CA HIS A 90 -12.23 2.86 17.57
C HIS A 90 -12.79 1.48 17.26
N ALA A 91 -13.84 1.48 16.44
CA ALA A 91 -14.50 0.28 15.95
C ALA A 91 -14.67 0.38 14.44
N ASP A 92 -14.26 -0.67 13.75
CA ASP A 92 -14.37 -0.82 12.30
C ASP A 92 -15.28 -1.99 11.97
N LEU A 93 -16.00 -1.86 10.85
CA LEU A 93 -16.83 -2.92 10.29
C LEU A 93 -16.61 -2.97 8.79
N GLU A 94 -16.40 -4.16 8.28
CA GLU A 94 -16.48 -4.49 6.85
C GLU A 94 -17.62 -5.48 6.63
N ASP A 95 -18.56 -5.14 5.77
CA ASP A 95 -19.59 -6.02 5.26
C ASP A 95 -19.30 -6.35 3.80
N ARG A 96 -19.07 -7.63 3.49
CA ARG A 96 -18.90 -8.16 2.14
C ARG A 96 -20.12 -8.95 1.75
N PHE A 97 -20.79 -8.50 0.69
CA PHE A 97 -22.01 -9.10 0.19
C PHE A 97 -21.94 -9.24 -1.33
N GLN A 98 -21.02 -10.09 -1.79
CA GLN A 98 -20.57 -10.17 -3.17
C GLN A 98 -21.31 -11.25 -3.96
N HIS A 99 -21.38 -11.07 -5.29
CA HIS A 99 -21.97 -12.02 -6.23
C HIS A 99 -21.24 -11.96 -7.57
N ASP A 100 -21.46 -12.97 -8.41
CA ASP A 100 -20.96 -13.02 -9.77
C ASP A 100 -22.14 -12.92 -10.73
N ASP A 101 -22.12 -11.91 -11.62
CA ASP A 101 -23.07 -11.74 -12.72
C ASP A 101 -22.58 -12.49 -13.96
N SER A 102 -23.49 -13.08 -14.72
CA SER A 102 -23.19 -13.75 -15.99
C SER A 102 -23.71 -12.93 -17.16
N TYR A 103 -22.92 -12.87 -18.23
CA TYR A 103 -23.23 -12.11 -19.42
C TYR A 103 -23.11 -12.99 -20.67
N SER A 104 -23.95 -12.71 -21.67
CA SER A 104 -23.80 -13.19 -23.03
C SER A 104 -22.98 -12.23 -23.86
N ILE A 105 -22.30 -12.73 -24.89
CA ILE A 105 -21.64 -11.93 -25.93
C ILE A 105 -22.26 -12.27 -27.25
N GLU A 106 -22.84 -11.27 -27.93
CA GLU A 106 -23.49 -11.39 -29.22
C GLU A 106 -23.18 -10.16 -30.08
N GLY A 107 -22.66 -10.39 -31.28
CA GLY A 107 -22.23 -9.31 -32.19
C GLY A 107 -21.19 -8.37 -31.55
N GLY A 108 -20.30 -8.90 -30.71
CA GLY A 108 -19.31 -8.13 -29.97
C GLY A 108 -19.88 -7.27 -28.84
N LYS A 109 -21.14 -7.47 -28.45
CA LYS A 109 -21.82 -6.73 -27.36
C LYS A 109 -22.08 -7.65 -26.18
N MET A 110 -21.76 -7.15 -24.99
CA MET A 110 -22.04 -7.80 -23.73
C MET A 110 -23.44 -7.43 -23.24
N SER A 111 -24.28 -8.43 -22.94
CA SER A 111 -25.61 -8.26 -22.35
C SER A 111 -25.77 -9.13 -21.11
N LEU A 112 -26.47 -8.62 -20.09
CA LEU A 112 -26.71 -9.38 -18.86
C LEU A 112 -27.57 -10.61 -19.16
N PHE A 113 -27.00 -11.79 -18.94
CA PHE A 113 -27.71 -13.06 -19.08
C PHE A 113 -28.40 -13.46 -17.78
N ARG A 114 -27.67 -13.41 -16.66
CA ARG A 114 -28.19 -13.75 -15.34
C ARG A 114 -27.54 -12.87 -14.27
N ALA A 115 -28.37 -12.14 -13.53
CA ALA A 115 -27.93 -11.40 -12.34
C ALA A 115 -27.55 -12.38 -11.23
N GLY A 116 -26.42 -12.16 -10.60
CA GLY A 116 -25.98 -12.91 -9.43
C GLY A 116 -26.83 -12.58 -8.21
N GLN A 117 -27.01 -13.60 -7.35
CA GLN A 117 -27.68 -13.37 -6.06
C GLN A 117 -26.69 -12.74 -5.09
N PRO A 118 -26.97 -11.55 -4.48
CA PRO A 118 -26.13 -10.95 -3.46
C PRO A 118 -25.79 -11.94 -2.35
N GLY A 119 -24.49 -12.01 -1.98
CA GLY A 119 -24.00 -12.96 -0.99
C GLY A 119 -23.62 -14.35 -1.53
N SER A 120 -23.89 -14.66 -2.81
CA SER A 120 -23.58 -15.97 -3.39
C SER A 120 -22.09 -16.22 -3.63
N GLN A 121 -21.26 -15.19 -3.61
CA GLN A 121 -19.80 -15.30 -3.78
C GLN A 121 -19.06 -15.04 -2.47
N SER A 122 -19.43 -14.02 -1.71
CA SER A 122 -18.90 -13.75 -0.38
C SER A 122 -19.98 -13.10 0.48
N ASN A 123 -20.19 -13.63 1.68
CA ASN A 123 -21.29 -13.25 2.56
C ASN A 123 -20.80 -13.21 4.02
N ARG A 124 -20.02 -12.16 4.35
CA ARG A 124 -19.39 -12.08 5.67
C ARG A 124 -19.38 -10.65 6.22
N ILE A 125 -19.43 -10.55 7.54
CA ILE A 125 -19.24 -9.33 8.30
C ILE A 125 -18.03 -9.51 9.19
N THR A 126 -17.07 -8.60 9.10
CA THR A 126 -15.89 -8.55 9.98
C THR A 126 -15.93 -7.27 10.78
N THR A 127 -15.76 -7.35 12.09
CA THR A 127 -15.67 -6.19 12.98
C THR A 127 -14.37 -6.20 13.76
N ALA A 128 -13.84 -5.02 14.02
CA ALA A 128 -12.69 -4.81 14.89
C ALA A 128 -13.04 -3.79 15.97
N HIS A 129 -12.61 -4.05 17.20
CA HIS A 129 -12.65 -3.11 18.31
C HIS A 129 -11.23 -2.93 18.79
N ALA A 130 -10.72 -1.71 18.78
CA ALA A 130 -9.35 -1.42 19.15
C ALA A 130 -9.29 -0.33 20.22
N PHE A 131 -8.55 -0.62 21.27
CA PHE A 131 -8.15 0.35 22.27
C PHE A 131 -6.65 0.56 22.19
N ALA A 132 -6.24 1.81 22.11
CA ALA A 132 -4.84 2.19 22.12
C ALA A 132 -4.59 3.28 23.18
N SER A 133 -3.51 3.19 23.93
CA SER A 133 -3.06 4.24 24.82
C SER A 133 -1.55 4.40 24.75
N TYR A 134 -1.05 5.60 25.00
CA TYR A 134 0.38 5.86 24.98
C TYR A 134 0.79 6.95 25.97
N LEU A 135 2.06 6.88 26.36
CA LEU A 135 2.78 7.90 27.07
C LEU A 135 4.08 8.20 26.32
N LEU A 136 4.34 9.47 26.04
CA LEU A 136 5.54 9.96 25.37
C LEU A 136 6.18 11.05 26.24
N GLY A 137 7.48 10.93 26.49
CA GLY A 137 8.29 11.94 27.14
C GLY A 137 9.35 12.49 26.19
N LYS A 138 9.45 13.80 26.06
CA LYS A 138 10.49 14.48 25.27
C LYS A 138 11.23 15.48 26.12
N TRP A 139 12.53 15.30 26.25
CA TRP A 139 13.43 16.21 26.97
C TRP A 139 14.49 16.77 26.02
N SER A 140 14.76 18.08 26.12
CA SER A 140 15.73 18.74 25.25
C SER A 140 16.62 19.68 26.08
N ARG A 141 17.96 19.52 25.99
CA ARG A 141 18.95 20.37 26.65
C ARG A 141 20.30 20.29 25.93
N ALA A 142 21.00 21.41 25.84
CA ALA A 142 22.40 21.50 25.36
C ALA A 142 22.66 20.73 24.04
N GLY A 143 21.73 20.81 23.09
CA GLY A 143 21.85 20.12 21.81
C GLY A 143 21.26 18.71 21.78
N TRP A 144 21.03 18.09 22.94
CA TRP A 144 20.37 16.80 23.06
C TRP A 144 18.85 16.93 22.99
N THR A 145 18.20 16.00 22.31
CA THR A 145 16.78 15.73 22.42
C THR A 145 16.60 14.22 22.59
N ILE A 146 16.02 13.81 23.70
CA ILE A 146 15.72 12.42 24.00
C ILE A 146 14.21 12.27 24.04
N THR A 147 13.69 11.29 23.32
CA THR A 147 12.27 10.97 23.27
C THR A 147 12.10 9.51 23.66
N ALA A 148 11.31 9.23 24.70
CA ALA A 148 10.97 7.87 25.11
C ALA A 148 9.46 7.71 25.09
N GLY A 149 8.97 6.61 24.58
CA GLY A 149 7.54 6.33 24.44
C GLY A 149 7.20 4.89 24.80
N LEU A 150 5.99 4.72 25.28
CA LEU A 150 5.38 3.42 25.52
C LEU A 150 3.94 3.46 25.02
N ARG A 151 3.56 2.52 24.17
CA ARG A 151 2.22 2.40 23.62
C ARG A 151 1.65 1.01 23.88
N LEU A 152 0.41 0.96 24.31
CA LEU A 152 -0.39 -0.25 24.44
C LEU A 152 -1.41 -0.29 23.31
N GLU A 153 -1.50 -1.43 22.65
CA GLU A 153 -2.56 -1.76 21.67
C GLU A 153 -3.30 -3.00 22.18
N ASP A 154 -4.62 -2.95 22.14
CA ASP A 154 -5.50 -4.06 22.43
C ASP A 154 -6.58 -4.12 21.35
N VAL A 155 -6.59 -5.20 20.57
CA VAL A 155 -7.43 -5.34 19.39
C VAL A 155 -8.23 -6.64 19.45
N GLU A 156 -9.53 -6.52 19.47
CA GLU A 156 -10.47 -7.65 19.31
C GLU A 156 -11.05 -7.66 17.90
N LEU A 157 -11.06 -8.82 17.29
CA LEU A 157 -11.51 -9.05 15.93
C LEU A 157 -12.56 -10.16 15.90
N TYR A 158 -13.67 -9.90 15.21
CA TYR A 158 -14.78 -10.85 15.06
C TYR A 158 -15.13 -11.00 13.59
N LYS A 159 -15.39 -12.23 13.16
CA LYS A 159 -15.89 -12.56 11.83
C LYS A 159 -17.18 -13.38 11.97
N ARG A 160 -18.20 -12.99 11.24
CA ARG A 160 -19.42 -13.73 11.02
C ARG A 160 -19.51 -14.04 9.53
N ASP A 161 -19.32 -15.29 9.17
CA ASP A 161 -19.40 -15.77 7.81
C ASP A 161 -20.71 -16.58 7.66
N TYR A 162 -21.65 -16.02 6.91
CA TYR A 162 -22.96 -16.63 6.66
C TYR A 162 -22.91 -17.71 5.57
N THR A 163 -21.74 -17.90 4.97
CA THR A 163 -21.51 -18.76 3.82
C THR A 163 -22.27 -18.31 2.54
N THR A 164 -21.85 -18.84 1.42
CA THR A 164 -22.54 -18.57 0.13
C THR A 164 -23.89 -19.29 0.02
N LYS A 165 -24.16 -20.24 0.93
CA LYS A 165 -25.42 -21.01 0.96
C LYS A 165 -26.54 -20.35 1.79
N ASP A 166 -26.23 -19.28 2.52
CA ASP A 166 -27.19 -18.51 3.32
C ASP A 166 -27.23 -17.02 2.88
N PRO A 167 -27.62 -16.70 1.64
CA PRO A 167 -27.60 -15.33 1.13
C PRO A 167 -28.60 -14.41 1.87
N ARG A 168 -29.60 -14.98 2.56
CA ARG A 168 -30.56 -14.22 3.38
C ARG A 168 -30.06 -13.94 4.79
N ARG A 169 -28.87 -14.43 5.15
CA ARG A 169 -28.28 -14.28 6.49
C ARG A 169 -29.19 -14.74 7.63
N THR A 170 -29.85 -15.87 7.44
CA THR A 170 -30.70 -16.49 8.48
C THR A 170 -29.88 -16.97 9.67
N GLY A 171 -28.61 -17.24 9.47
CA GLY A 171 -27.66 -17.67 10.50
C GLY A 171 -27.57 -19.20 10.69
N HIS A 172 -28.36 -19.99 9.99
CA HIS A 172 -28.33 -21.45 10.12
C HIS A 172 -26.98 -22.08 9.73
N LEU A 173 -26.25 -21.44 8.82
CA LEU A 173 -24.94 -21.91 8.35
C LEU A 173 -23.82 -20.94 8.75
N ARG A 174 -24.07 -20.10 9.75
CA ARG A 174 -23.11 -19.08 10.19
C ARG A 174 -21.90 -19.73 10.87
N ILE A 175 -20.73 -19.34 10.42
CA ILE A 175 -19.44 -19.69 11.00
C ILE A 175 -18.86 -18.44 11.65
N GLU A 176 -18.44 -18.56 12.91
CA GLU A 176 -17.88 -17.44 13.66
C GLU A 176 -16.38 -17.62 13.87
N GLY A 177 -15.64 -16.54 13.75
CA GLY A 177 -14.23 -16.46 14.08
C GLY A 177 -13.97 -15.30 15.04
N ARG A 178 -13.04 -15.50 15.94
CA ARG A 178 -12.56 -14.46 16.86
C ARG A 178 -11.05 -14.49 16.92
N ASN A 179 -10.44 -13.32 16.97
CA ASN A 179 -9.01 -13.18 17.26
C ASN A 179 -8.81 -12.00 18.21
N HIS A 180 -7.76 -12.06 19.02
CA HIS A 180 -7.41 -11.02 19.97
C HIS A 180 -5.90 -10.85 19.98
N ALA A 181 -5.45 -9.61 19.97
CA ALA A 181 -4.03 -9.28 20.01
C ALA A 181 -3.78 -8.08 20.92
N THR A 182 -2.85 -8.25 21.86
CA THR A 182 -2.35 -7.19 22.72
C THR A 182 -0.86 -6.98 22.44
N ALA A 183 -0.43 -5.73 22.36
CA ALA A 183 0.97 -5.38 22.15
C ALA A 183 1.37 -4.20 23.03
N LEU A 184 2.53 -4.33 23.68
CA LEU A 184 3.22 -3.24 24.36
C LEU A 184 4.41 -2.83 23.51
N LEU A 185 4.46 -1.56 23.09
CA LEU A 185 5.35 -1.04 22.05
C LEU A 185 6.24 0.05 22.64
N PRO A 186 7.42 -0.29 23.18
CA PRO A 186 8.40 0.69 23.63
C PRO A 186 9.08 1.36 22.43
N SER A 187 9.51 2.63 22.66
CA SER A 187 10.31 3.39 21.72
C SER A 187 11.29 4.30 22.44
N LEU A 188 12.47 4.49 21.84
CA LEU A 188 13.47 5.43 22.31
C LEU A 188 14.14 6.09 21.10
N GLY A 189 14.18 7.41 21.08
CA GLY A 189 14.88 8.20 20.08
C GLY A 189 15.82 9.19 20.73
N ILE A 190 16.99 9.36 20.14
CA ILE A 190 18.02 10.30 20.58
C ILE A 190 18.43 11.15 19.38
N ASN A 191 18.44 12.45 19.54
CA ASN A 191 18.99 13.37 18.55
C ASN A 191 19.98 14.30 19.25
N TYR A 192 21.14 14.48 18.63
CA TYR A 192 22.16 15.39 19.11
C TYR A 192 22.54 16.41 18.03
N ARG A 193 22.44 17.69 18.34
CA ARG A 193 22.84 18.77 17.47
C ARG A 193 24.35 19.02 17.65
N LEU A 194 25.13 18.50 16.69
CA LEU A 194 26.59 18.67 16.66
C LEU A 194 26.99 20.11 16.42
N LEU A 195 26.34 20.73 15.42
CA LEU A 195 26.53 22.13 14.99
C LEU A 195 25.14 22.74 14.76
N ARG A 196 25.06 24.07 14.58
CA ARG A 196 23.76 24.71 14.28
C ARG A 196 23.03 24.05 13.11
N PRO A 197 23.68 23.76 11.95
CA PRO A 197 23.00 23.13 10.82
C PRO A 197 23.03 21.61 10.87
N LEU A 198 23.83 20.94 11.73
CA LEU A 198 24.11 19.51 11.67
C LEU A 198 23.65 18.79 12.92
N SER A 199 22.83 17.76 12.77
CA SER A 199 22.44 16.82 13.83
C SER A 199 22.66 15.38 13.42
N ILE A 200 22.88 14.54 14.41
CA ILE A 200 22.89 13.07 14.31
C ILE A 200 21.76 12.52 15.16
N PHE A 201 21.16 11.43 14.73
CA PHE A 201 20.08 10.81 15.48
C PHE A 201 20.12 9.29 15.37
N ALA A 202 19.53 8.65 16.35
CA ALA A 202 19.27 7.21 16.34
C ALA A 202 17.95 6.92 17.05
N GLY A 203 17.29 5.85 16.65
CA GLY A 203 16.03 5.41 17.23
C GLY A 203 15.90 3.90 17.24
N ILE A 204 15.15 3.40 18.21
CA ILE A 204 14.68 2.03 18.31
C ILE A 204 13.22 2.04 18.70
N HIS A 205 12.41 1.25 18.00
CA HIS A 205 11.02 1.06 18.37
C HIS A 205 10.50 -0.33 17.99
N GLN A 206 9.49 -0.78 18.70
CA GLN A 206 8.78 -2.00 18.36
C GLN A 206 7.61 -1.69 17.43
N GLY A 207 7.53 -2.40 16.30
CA GLY A 207 6.42 -2.35 15.37
C GLY A 207 5.36 -3.44 15.65
N PHE A 208 4.13 -3.17 15.24
CA PHE A 208 2.99 -4.07 15.42
C PHE A 208 1.99 -3.87 14.26
N ALA A 209 1.46 -5.00 13.73
CA ALA A 209 0.26 -4.99 12.91
C ALA A 209 -0.71 -6.06 13.43
N PRO A 210 -2.04 -5.74 13.51
CA PRO A 210 -3.02 -6.70 14.00
C PRO A 210 -3.18 -7.85 12.99
N PRO A 211 -3.46 -9.08 13.49
CA PRO A 211 -3.75 -10.23 12.63
C PRO A 211 -5.14 -10.12 12.01
N SER A 212 -5.42 -10.96 11.01
CA SER A 212 -6.78 -11.17 10.54
C SER A 212 -7.56 -12.15 11.40
N VAL A 213 -8.87 -12.28 11.13
CA VAL A 213 -9.72 -13.30 11.76
C VAL A 213 -9.83 -14.50 10.83
N MET A 214 -9.19 -15.60 11.21
CA MET A 214 -9.33 -16.90 10.54
C MET A 214 -10.36 -17.75 11.28
N THR A 215 -11.06 -18.63 10.54
CA THR A 215 -12.14 -19.44 11.11
C THR A 215 -11.61 -20.59 11.95
N TYR A 216 -10.44 -21.15 11.59
CA TYR A 216 -9.96 -22.42 12.14
C TYR A 216 -8.70 -22.29 12.99
N TYR A 217 -8.02 -21.15 13.01
CA TYR A 217 -6.85 -20.91 13.85
C TYR A 217 -6.69 -19.43 14.21
N GLN A 218 -6.00 -19.17 15.30
CA GLN A 218 -5.63 -17.81 15.70
C GLN A 218 -4.32 -17.39 15.02
N GLN A 219 -4.41 -16.44 14.11
CA GLN A 219 -3.24 -15.83 13.49
C GLN A 219 -2.54 -14.93 14.50
N LYS A 220 -1.21 -15.06 14.59
CA LYS A 220 -0.39 -14.19 15.43
C LYS A 220 -0.25 -12.80 14.80
N PRO A 221 -0.14 -11.74 15.61
CA PRO A 221 0.13 -10.40 15.10
C PRO A 221 1.54 -10.31 14.51
N GLU A 222 1.73 -9.38 13.57
CA GLU A 222 3.05 -8.99 13.12
C GLU A 222 3.76 -8.21 14.23
N LYS A 223 5.04 -8.51 14.44
CA LYS A 223 5.92 -7.80 15.37
C LYS A 223 7.27 -7.59 14.74
N SER A 224 7.83 -6.39 14.92
CA SER A 224 9.18 -6.07 14.48
C SER A 224 9.94 -5.26 15.54
N ILE A 225 11.27 -5.33 15.47
CA ILE A 225 12.17 -4.38 16.12
C ILE A 225 12.77 -3.55 15.01
N ASN A 226 12.60 -2.24 15.08
CA ASN A 226 13.04 -1.30 14.07
C ASN A 226 14.14 -0.41 14.66
N LEU A 227 15.27 -0.36 13.96
CA LEU A 227 16.43 0.46 14.29
C LEU A 227 16.65 1.44 13.16
N GLU A 228 16.94 2.68 13.50
CA GLU A 228 17.34 3.71 12.55
C GLU A 228 18.46 4.57 13.12
N ALA A 229 19.35 5.04 12.25
CA ALA A 229 20.35 6.03 12.62
C ALA A 229 20.68 6.89 11.40
N GLY A 230 20.92 8.18 11.62
CA GLY A 230 21.13 9.08 10.51
C GLY A 230 21.77 10.39 10.88
N ILE A 231 22.04 11.16 9.84
CA ILE A 231 22.54 12.52 9.91
C ILE A 231 21.57 13.45 9.20
N ARG A 232 21.42 14.65 9.71
CA ARG A 232 20.59 15.70 9.12
C ARG A 232 21.34 17.03 9.11
N LEU A 233 21.54 17.57 7.90
CA LEU A 233 22.05 18.91 7.68
C LEU A 233 20.86 19.81 7.29
N THR A 234 20.68 20.92 7.97
CA THR A 234 19.62 21.89 7.66
C THR A 234 20.20 23.29 7.74
N THR A 235 20.42 23.89 6.58
CA THR A 235 20.71 25.30 6.41
C THR A 235 19.47 26.02 5.90
N GLU A 236 19.62 27.28 5.56
CA GLU A 236 18.53 28.10 5.01
C GLU A 236 18.08 27.62 3.63
N ASP A 237 19.04 27.20 2.79
CA ASP A 237 18.81 26.85 1.39
C ASP A 237 19.07 25.38 1.06
N LEU A 238 19.66 24.60 2.00
CA LEU A 238 20.00 23.20 1.81
C LEU A 238 19.55 22.37 2.98
N LYS A 239 18.81 21.30 2.68
CA LYS A 239 18.49 20.23 3.64
C LYS A 239 18.99 18.92 3.06
N VAL A 240 19.75 18.17 3.83
CA VAL A 240 20.23 16.83 3.48
C VAL A 240 19.98 15.90 4.65
N GLU A 241 19.45 14.74 4.35
CA GLU A 241 19.23 13.68 5.34
C GLU A 241 19.71 12.35 4.76
N ALA A 242 20.46 11.60 5.56
CA ALA A 242 20.86 10.23 5.24
C ALA A 242 20.56 9.34 6.43
N ILE A 243 19.83 8.25 6.20
CA ILE A 243 19.35 7.34 7.24
C ILE A 243 19.69 5.92 6.84
N GLY A 244 20.31 5.17 7.78
CA GLY A 244 20.37 3.72 7.72
C GLY A 244 19.28 3.14 8.59
N TYR A 245 18.60 2.09 8.12
CA TYR A 245 17.54 1.41 8.87
C TYR A 245 17.72 -0.11 8.84
N TYR A 246 17.22 -0.75 9.90
CA TYR A 246 17.21 -2.20 10.05
C TYR A 246 15.94 -2.62 10.79
N ASN A 247 15.09 -3.40 10.11
CA ASN A 247 13.83 -3.88 10.63
C ASN A 247 13.86 -5.41 10.71
N ASP A 248 13.73 -5.94 11.91
CA ASP A 248 13.70 -7.37 12.19
C ASP A 248 12.28 -7.82 12.54
N TYR A 249 11.64 -8.53 11.62
CA TYR A 249 10.31 -9.07 11.79
C TYR A 249 10.36 -10.49 12.36
N SER A 250 9.75 -10.71 13.51
CA SER A 250 9.60 -12.05 14.11
C SER A 250 8.40 -12.81 13.52
N ASN A 251 7.37 -12.12 13.10
CA ASN A 251 6.22 -12.67 12.37
C ASN A 251 5.70 -11.57 11.44
N MET A 252 5.98 -11.69 10.16
CA MET A 252 5.48 -10.79 9.13
C MET A 252 4.17 -11.33 8.57
N LEU A 253 3.24 -10.44 8.24
CA LEU A 253 1.98 -10.77 7.63
C LEU A 253 1.99 -10.39 6.15
N GLY A 254 1.75 -11.36 5.28
CA GLY A 254 1.53 -11.13 3.85
C GLY A 254 0.04 -10.99 3.52
N SER A 255 -0.25 -10.34 2.39
CA SER A 255 -1.60 -10.25 1.85
C SER A 255 -1.71 -11.13 0.61
N ASP A 256 -2.79 -11.88 0.51
CA ASP A 256 -3.07 -12.69 -0.67
C ASP A 256 -3.28 -11.84 -1.94
N LEU A 257 -3.59 -10.55 -1.79
CA LEU A 257 -3.83 -9.64 -2.91
C LEU A 257 -2.61 -9.48 -3.83
N ALA A 258 -1.40 -9.54 -3.28
CA ALA A 258 -0.15 -9.36 -4.02
C ALA A 258 0.60 -10.68 -4.28
N ALA A 259 0.08 -11.79 -3.81
CA ALA A 259 0.74 -13.08 -3.91
C ALA A 259 0.51 -13.77 -5.27
N ALA A 260 1.48 -14.52 -5.74
CA ALA A 260 1.43 -15.23 -7.02
C ALA A 260 0.28 -16.25 -7.09
N GLY A 261 -0.01 -16.96 -5.99
CA GLY A 261 -1.14 -17.88 -5.86
C GLY A 261 -2.36 -17.27 -5.17
N GLY A 262 -2.42 -15.93 -5.05
CA GLY A 262 -3.49 -15.26 -4.31
C GLY A 262 -4.82 -15.26 -5.05
N GLN A 263 -5.90 -15.43 -4.28
CA GLN A 263 -7.27 -15.41 -4.79
C GLN A 263 -7.90 -14.00 -4.78
N GLY A 264 -7.14 -12.98 -4.37
CA GLY A 264 -7.64 -11.60 -4.25
C GLY A 264 -8.65 -11.42 -3.13
N THR A 265 -8.69 -12.30 -2.14
CA THR A 265 -9.64 -12.28 -1.02
C THR A 265 -9.31 -11.23 0.02
N LEU A 266 -8.10 -10.69 0.01
CA LEU A 266 -7.51 -9.82 1.04
C LEU A 266 -7.28 -10.56 2.37
N ASP A 267 -7.27 -11.87 2.36
CA ASP A 267 -6.91 -12.64 3.54
C ASP A 267 -5.41 -12.49 3.80
N GLN A 268 -5.04 -12.42 5.06
CA GLN A 268 -3.65 -12.36 5.48
C GLN A 268 -3.13 -13.78 5.73
N PHE A 269 -1.85 -13.98 5.49
CA PHE A 269 -1.14 -15.20 5.85
C PHE A 269 0.16 -14.87 6.57
N SER A 270 0.61 -15.78 7.42
CA SER A 270 1.88 -15.61 8.12
C SER A 270 3.03 -15.90 7.18
N VAL A 271 3.93 -14.92 7.03
CA VAL A 271 5.14 -15.00 6.19
C VAL A 271 6.34 -15.53 7.00
N GLY A 272 6.23 -15.53 8.34
CA GLY A 272 7.32 -15.92 9.21
C GLY A 272 8.27 -14.76 9.53
N ALA A 273 9.52 -15.07 9.84
CA ALA A 273 10.52 -14.07 10.18
C ALA A 273 11.21 -13.52 8.92
N ALA A 274 11.40 -12.21 8.89
CA ALA A 274 12.04 -11.52 7.79
C ALA A 274 12.90 -10.36 8.28
N ARG A 275 13.87 -9.95 7.48
CA ARG A 275 14.71 -8.77 7.68
C ARG A 275 14.53 -7.82 6.51
N VAL A 276 14.37 -6.54 6.82
CA VAL A 276 14.34 -5.45 5.83
C VAL A 276 15.33 -4.39 6.31
N GLN A 277 16.33 -4.07 5.49
CA GLN A 277 17.35 -3.07 5.83
C GLN A 277 17.68 -2.20 4.63
N GLY A 278 18.24 -1.04 4.87
CA GLY A 278 18.61 -0.18 3.76
C GLY A 278 19.15 1.17 4.14
N LEU A 279 19.24 2.02 3.13
CA LEU A 279 19.69 3.40 3.23
C LEU A 279 18.68 4.30 2.54
N GLU A 280 18.36 5.41 3.17
CA GLU A 280 17.56 6.48 2.60
C GLU A 280 18.37 7.76 2.53
N PHE A 281 18.28 8.45 1.41
CA PHE A 281 18.89 9.74 1.18
C PHE A 281 17.85 10.73 0.68
N LEU A 282 17.81 11.91 1.26
CA LEU A 282 16.98 13.02 0.85
C LEU A 282 17.83 14.29 0.78
N ALA A 283 17.76 15.00 -0.32
CA ALA A 283 18.33 16.35 -0.45
C ALA A 283 17.27 17.30 -1.01
N SER A 284 17.20 18.50 -0.45
CA SER A 284 16.36 19.60 -0.94
C SER A 284 17.22 20.85 -0.96
N TRP A 285 17.36 21.46 -2.11
CA TRP A 285 18.26 22.58 -2.31
C TRP A 285 17.59 23.71 -3.13
N GLN A 286 17.83 24.95 -2.68
CA GLN A 286 17.43 26.17 -3.36
C GLN A 286 18.70 26.93 -3.76
N PRO A 287 19.26 26.70 -5.00
CA PRO A 287 20.56 27.21 -5.38
C PRO A 287 20.60 28.72 -5.65
N LEU A 288 19.46 29.33 -5.95
CA LEU A 288 19.42 30.76 -6.31
C LEU A 288 19.26 31.64 -5.07
N PRO A 289 19.93 32.81 -5.05
CA PRO A 289 19.82 33.78 -3.96
C PRO A 289 18.35 34.20 -3.72
N LYS A 290 17.98 34.41 -2.48
CA LYS A 290 16.64 34.88 -2.11
C LYS A 290 16.24 36.22 -2.68
N SER A 291 17.25 37.04 -3.05
CA SER A 291 17.06 38.34 -3.71
C SER A 291 16.58 38.24 -5.16
N TRP A 292 16.68 37.06 -5.77
CA TRP A 292 16.19 36.85 -7.12
C TRP A 292 14.68 36.57 -7.12
N GLU A 293 14.00 37.08 -8.16
CA GLU A 293 12.56 36.81 -8.35
C GLU A 293 12.28 35.38 -8.81
N VAL A 294 13.32 34.64 -9.26
CA VAL A 294 13.25 33.25 -9.71
C VAL A 294 13.78 32.33 -8.63
N ARG A 295 13.08 31.23 -8.38
CA ARG A 295 13.52 30.13 -7.51
C ARG A 295 13.59 28.84 -8.29
N LEU A 296 14.61 28.03 -8.01
CA LEU A 296 14.84 26.73 -8.64
C LEU A 296 14.94 25.64 -7.54
N PRO A 297 13.83 25.30 -6.86
CA PRO A 297 13.88 24.24 -5.87
C PRO A 297 14.22 22.90 -6.54
N LEU A 298 15.29 22.27 -6.05
CA LEU A 298 15.71 20.93 -6.43
C LEU A 298 15.49 19.99 -5.27
N GLN A 299 14.85 18.84 -5.53
CA GLN A 299 14.70 17.76 -4.55
C GLN A 299 15.14 16.44 -5.15
N VAL A 300 15.92 15.68 -4.40
CA VAL A 300 16.38 14.35 -4.79
C VAL A 300 16.14 13.40 -3.61
N SER A 301 15.59 12.24 -3.89
CA SER A 301 15.51 11.13 -2.92
C SER A 301 16.01 9.83 -3.54
N TYR A 302 16.63 9.01 -2.72
CA TYR A 302 17.09 7.69 -3.10
C TYR A 302 16.90 6.73 -1.93
N THR A 303 16.40 5.54 -2.23
CA THR A 303 16.24 4.45 -1.27
C THR A 303 16.90 3.19 -1.81
N LEU A 304 17.76 2.59 -1.01
CA LEU A 304 18.28 1.24 -1.17
C LEU A 304 17.58 0.35 -0.15
N THR A 305 16.93 -0.72 -0.58
CA THR A 305 16.28 -1.69 0.30
C THR A 305 16.79 -3.10 0.01
N ASP A 306 17.24 -3.77 1.03
CA ASP A 306 17.63 -5.18 1.00
C ASP A 306 16.70 -5.97 1.92
N THR A 307 16.22 -7.11 1.43
CA THR A 307 15.23 -7.94 2.15
C THR A 307 15.66 -9.38 2.18
N GLN A 308 15.33 -10.07 3.27
CA GLN A 308 15.67 -11.49 3.42
C GLN A 308 14.66 -12.21 4.31
N MET A 309 14.14 -13.34 3.82
CA MET A 309 13.43 -14.31 4.65
C MET A 309 14.41 -15.01 5.59
N LYS A 310 14.07 -15.17 6.86
CA LYS A 310 14.95 -15.75 7.89
C LYS A 310 14.70 -17.24 8.12
N ASN A 311 13.53 -17.74 7.71
CA ASN A 311 13.14 -19.14 7.90
C ASN A 311 12.46 -19.69 6.65
N GLU A 312 12.43 -21.02 6.57
CA GLU A 312 11.74 -21.78 5.54
C GLU A 312 10.28 -21.99 5.96
N PHE A 313 9.36 -21.92 5.00
CA PHE A 313 7.94 -22.23 5.19
C PHE A 313 7.28 -22.48 3.85
N TYR A 314 6.09 -23.09 3.90
CA TYR A 314 5.18 -23.21 2.76
C TYR A 314 3.95 -22.33 2.96
N SER A 315 3.54 -21.63 1.91
CA SER A 315 2.24 -20.95 1.89
C SER A 315 1.49 -21.26 0.59
N SER A 316 0.17 -21.34 0.66
CA SER A 316 -0.67 -21.52 -0.54
C SER A 316 -0.52 -20.37 -1.55
N ALA A 317 -0.12 -19.18 -1.07
CA ALA A 317 0.00 -17.98 -1.87
C ALA A 317 1.38 -17.83 -2.55
N TRP A 318 2.46 -18.30 -1.91
CA TRP A 318 3.84 -18.14 -2.40
C TRP A 318 4.54 -19.46 -2.75
N GLY A 319 3.95 -20.61 -2.39
CA GLY A 319 4.61 -21.91 -2.52
C GLY A 319 5.68 -22.13 -1.45
N GLU A 320 6.75 -22.82 -1.80
CA GLU A 320 7.91 -23.02 -0.94
C GLU A 320 8.75 -21.73 -0.88
N VAL A 321 9.10 -21.33 0.32
CA VAL A 321 9.94 -20.16 0.62
C VAL A 321 11.13 -20.62 1.42
N PHE A 322 12.33 -20.23 1.03
CA PHE A 322 13.58 -20.63 1.67
C PHE A 322 14.22 -19.48 2.45
N ALA A 323 14.99 -19.83 3.47
CA ALA A 323 15.81 -18.85 4.16
C ALA A 323 16.81 -18.20 3.16
N GLY A 324 16.91 -16.88 3.19
CA GLY A 324 17.69 -16.10 2.23
C GLY A 324 16.90 -15.56 1.04
N ASP A 325 15.67 -15.99 0.81
CA ASP A 325 14.82 -15.44 -0.24
C ASP A 325 14.50 -13.96 0.01
N GLU A 326 14.53 -13.17 -1.05
CA GLU A 326 14.09 -11.79 -1.03
C GLU A 326 12.55 -11.71 -0.99
N LEU A 327 12.03 -10.71 -0.30
CA LEU A 327 10.60 -10.39 -0.26
C LEU A 327 10.11 -9.90 -1.63
N PRO A 328 8.95 -10.37 -2.09
CA PRO A 328 8.37 -9.89 -3.35
C PRO A 328 7.85 -8.45 -3.24
N TYR A 329 7.70 -7.79 -4.40
CA TYR A 329 7.15 -6.44 -4.55
C TYR A 329 7.94 -5.33 -3.84
N ILE A 330 9.24 -5.50 -3.66
CA ILE A 330 10.13 -4.49 -3.13
C ILE A 330 11.21 -4.16 -4.17
N PHE A 331 11.29 -2.91 -4.56
CA PHE A 331 12.39 -2.41 -5.40
C PHE A 331 13.66 -2.31 -4.57
N ARG A 332 14.77 -2.85 -5.08
CA ARG A 332 16.06 -2.71 -4.42
C ARG A 332 16.57 -1.27 -4.48
N HIS A 333 16.34 -0.60 -5.60
CA HIS A 333 16.70 0.80 -5.81
C HIS A 333 15.47 1.60 -6.25
N ALA A 334 15.16 2.66 -5.53
CA ALA A 334 14.17 3.65 -5.91
C ALA A 334 14.79 5.04 -5.84
N ALA A 335 14.64 5.84 -6.88
CA ALA A 335 15.13 7.21 -6.92
C ALA A 335 14.06 8.16 -7.46
N ASN A 336 14.04 9.37 -6.94
CA ASN A 336 13.20 10.44 -7.46
C ASN A 336 14.00 11.74 -7.47
N ALA A 337 13.93 12.48 -8.59
CA ALA A 337 14.48 13.83 -8.72
C ALA A 337 13.38 14.77 -9.19
N GLN A 338 13.26 15.90 -8.56
CA GLN A 338 12.30 16.94 -8.91
C GLN A 338 13.00 18.28 -9.03
N LEU A 339 12.78 18.96 -10.15
CA LEU A 339 13.22 20.31 -10.41
C LEU A 339 12.00 21.23 -10.53
N GLY A 340 11.93 22.25 -9.69
CA GLY A 340 10.94 23.30 -9.75
C GLY A 340 11.49 24.57 -10.40
N LEU A 341 10.60 25.34 -10.98
CA LEU A 341 10.81 26.74 -11.38
C LEU A 341 9.66 27.56 -10.82
N GLU A 342 9.97 28.52 -9.96
CA GLU A 342 8.97 29.46 -9.42
C GLU A 342 9.34 30.89 -9.85
N TYR A 343 8.41 31.55 -10.50
CA TYR A 343 8.58 32.95 -10.91
C TYR A 343 7.25 33.70 -10.80
N LYS A 344 7.17 34.62 -9.84
CA LYS A 344 5.97 35.45 -9.60
C LYS A 344 4.65 34.64 -9.63
N TRP A 345 4.00 34.64 -10.78
CA TRP A 345 2.71 33.98 -11.02
C TRP A 345 2.82 32.56 -11.59
N LEU A 346 4.03 32.13 -11.98
CA LEU A 346 4.28 30.86 -12.66
C LEU A 346 5.03 29.88 -11.76
N GLU A 347 4.53 28.66 -11.65
CA GLU A 347 5.20 27.52 -11.01
C GLU A 347 5.25 26.38 -12.03
N ALA A 348 6.43 25.86 -12.30
CA ALA A 348 6.62 24.66 -13.13
C ALA A 348 7.42 23.61 -12.37
N ASN A 349 7.10 22.33 -12.55
CA ASN A 349 7.85 21.23 -11.96
C ASN A 349 8.07 20.13 -12.99
N LEU A 350 9.26 19.55 -12.97
CA LEU A 350 9.63 18.34 -13.68
C LEU A 350 10.06 17.30 -12.66
N SER A 351 9.50 16.11 -12.74
CA SER A 351 9.82 14.98 -11.85
C SER A 351 10.27 13.78 -12.66
N VAL A 352 11.34 13.13 -12.22
CA VAL A 352 11.86 11.88 -12.79
C VAL A 352 11.91 10.86 -11.68
N ARG A 353 11.22 9.73 -11.87
CA ARG A 353 11.17 8.61 -10.92
C ARG A 353 11.74 7.36 -11.57
N TYR A 354 12.72 6.76 -10.92
CA TYR A 354 13.31 5.48 -11.29
C TYR A 354 13.01 4.42 -10.24
N ASN A 355 12.61 3.23 -10.69
CA ASN A 355 12.53 2.03 -9.89
C ASN A 355 13.34 0.93 -10.57
N SER A 356 14.15 0.18 -9.80
CA SER A 356 14.83 -1.01 -10.30
C SER A 356 13.83 -2.12 -10.65
N ASP A 357 14.32 -3.19 -11.23
CA ASP A 357 13.57 -4.43 -11.31
C ASP A 357 13.21 -4.96 -9.91
N MET A 358 12.10 -5.71 -9.84
CA MET A 358 11.68 -6.41 -8.63
C MET A 358 11.02 -7.74 -8.96
N ARG A 359 11.08 -8.66 -8.00
CA ARG A 359 10.40 -9.95 -8.07
C ARG A 359 8.98 -9.88 -7.56
N THR A 360 8.10 -10.75 -8.07
CA THR A 360 6.71 -10.89 -7.62
C THR A 360 6.44 -12.18 -6.85
N ALA A 361 7.47 -13.02 -6.68
CA ALA A 361 7.47 -14.21 -5.85
C ALA A 361 8.79 -14.25 -5.06
N PRO A 362 8.82 -14.84 -3.85
CA PRO A 362 10.05 -15.04 -3.09
C PRO A 362 11.13 -15.77 -3.93
N GLY A 363 12.39 -15.51 -3.64
CA GLY A 363 13.49 -16.19 -4.32
C GLY A 363 14.80 -15.43 -4.21
N GLN A 364 15.88 -16.03 -4.76
CA GLN A 364 17.24 -15.51 -4.73
C GLN A 364 17.79 -15.31 -6.14
N GLY A 365 18.78 -14.44 -6.26
CA GLY A 365 19.54 -14.24 -7.50
C GLY A 365 18.69 -13.73 -8.68
N ARG A 366 18.95 -14.27 -9.88
CA ARG A 366 18.29 -13.79 -11.10
C ARG A 366 16.78 -14.02 -11.06
N ILE A 367 16.01 -12.97 -11.35
CA ILE A 367 14.55 -13.04 -11.37
C ILE A 367 14.09 -13.76 -12.64
N ALA A 368 13.29 -14.81 -12.48
CA ALA A 368 12.67 -15.50 -13.61
C ALA A 368 11.70 -14.56 -14.35
N LYS A 369 11.65 -14.64 -15.68
CA LYS A 369 10.85 -13.74 -16.54
C LYS A 369 9.36 -13.71 -16.14
N ALA A 370 8.82 -14.85 -15.68
CA ALA A 370 7.43 -14.95 -15.21
C ALA A 370 7.16 -14.15 -13.93
N HIS A 371 8.18 -13.88 -13.11
CA HIS A 371 8.07 -13.17 -11.84
C HIS A 371 8.78 -11.81 -11.84
N LEU A 372 9.21 -11.34 -13.02
CA LEU A 372 9.95 -10.09 -13.17
C LEU A 372 9.02 -8.92 -13.46
N ILE A 373 9.09 -7.87 -12.65
CA ILE A 373 8.66 -6.52 -13.01
C ILE A 373 9.92 -5.76 -13.41
N PRO A 374 10.07 -5.38 -14.71
CA PRO A 374 11.26 -4.70 -15.20
C PRO A 374 11.44 -3.30 -14.59
N SER A 375 12.68 -2.87 -14.48
CA SER A 375 13.00 -1.49 -14.12
C SER A 375 12.37 -0.48 -15.08
N HIS A 376 12.02 0.68 -14.55
CA HIS A 376 11.41 1.73 -15.34
C HIS A 376 11.72 3.12 -14.81
N THR A 377 11.75 4.08 -15.74
CA THR A 377 11.86 5.51 -15.45
C THR A 377 10.61 6.20 -15.98
N ILE A 378 9.97 7.02 -15.14
CA ILE A 378 8.79 7.80 -15.47
C ILE A 378 9.11 9.28 -15.30
N ILE A 379 8.66 10.09 -16.24
CA ILE A 379 8.85 11.54 -16.25
C ILE A 379 7.48 12.20 -16.22
N ASP A 380 7.26 13.05 -15.23
CA ASP A 380 6.03 13.81 -15.05
C ASP A 380 6.36 15.32 -15.04
N ALA A 381 5.43 16.16 -15.49
CA ALA A 381 5.57 17.59 -15.42
C ALA A 381 4.27 18.27 -14.97
N SER A 382 4.40 19.41 -14.31
CA SER A 382 3.27 20.25 -13.96
C SER A 382 3.57 21.72 -14.19
N LEU A 383 2.53 22.45 -14.55
CA LEU A 383 2.55 23.90 -14.72
C LEU A 383 1.35 24.50 -13.97
N LYS A 384 1.60 25.56 -13.22
CA LYS A 384 0.57 26.30 -12.51
C LYS A 384 0.77 27.79 -12.71
N ALA A 385 -0.26 28.48 -13.18
CA ALA A 385 -0.26 29.89 -13.45
C ALA A 385 -1.33 30.60 -12.59
N ARG A 386 -0.89 31.46 -11.67
CA ARG A 386 -1.77 32.33 -10.87
C ARG A 386 -1.99 33.66 -11.62
N LEU A 387 -3.02 33.71 -12.44
CA LEU A 387 -3.29 34.86 -13.29
C LEU A 387 -3.68 36.11 -12.49
N ASN A 388 -4.37 35.91 -11.39
CA ASN A 388 -4.70 36.92 -10.39
C ASN A 388 -5.09 36.30 -9.06
N ARG A 389 -5.55 37.08 -8.06
CA ARG A 389 -5.96 36.60 -6.73
C ARG A 389 -7.14 35.61 -6.76
N HIS A 390 -7.93 35.62 -7.83
CA HIS A 390 -9.13 34.80 -7.97
C HIS A 390 -8.94 33.60 -8.91
N LEU A 391 -8.03 33.66 -9.87
CA LEU A 391 -7.93 32.68 -10.95
C LEU A 391 -6.57 32.03 -11.00
N THR A 392 -6.55 30.71 -10.87
CA THR A 392 -5.36 29.85 -11.07
C THR A 392 -5.66 28.79 -12.10
N LEU A 393 -4.80 28.65 -13.08
CA LEU A 393 -4.79 27.58 -14.06
C LEU A 393 -3.75 26.54 -13.68
N SER A 394 -4.02 25.28 -13.94
CA SER A 394 -3.06 24.17 -13.75
C SER A 394 -3.09 23.20 -14.93
N LEU A 395 -1.92 22.70 -15.28
CA LEU A 395 -1.73 21.64 -16.29
C LEU A 395 -0.79 20.61 -15.69
N ASN A 396 -1.20 19.33 -15.73
CA ASN A 396 -0.37 18.23 -15.29
C ASN A 396 -0.23 17.22 -16.42
N ALA A 397 0.99 16.83 -16.72
CA ALA A 397 1.30 15.80 -17.70
C ALA A 397 2.00 14.65 -16.98
N VAL A 398 1.45 13.46 -17.07
CA VAL A 398 2.00 12.25 -16.45
C VAL A 398 2.55 11.33 -17.53
N ASN A 399 3.64 10.64 -17.19
CA ASN A 399 4.35 9.73 -18.10
C ASN A 399 4.64 10.36 -19.48
N LEU A 400 5.35 11.49 -19.48
CA LEU A 400 5.65 12.27 -20.68
C LEU A 400 6.27 11.45 -21.80
N ALA A 401 7.08 10.45 -21.47
CA ALA A 401 7.72 9.55 -22.44
C ALA A 401 6.78 8.45 -22.95
N ASN A 402 5.51 8.40 -22.50
CA ASN A 402 4.56 7.33 -22.80
C ASN A 402 5.16 5.92 -22.62
N LYS A 403 5.96 5.76 -21.54
CA LYS A 403 6.61 4.48 -21.24
C LYS A 403 5.57 3.43 -20.90
N VAL A 404 5.57 2.31 -21.59
CA VAL A 404 4.83 1.12 -21.18
C VAL A 404 5.63 0.39 -20.11
N TYR A 405 5.06 0.24 -18.93
CA TYR A 405 5.70 -0.40 -17.78
C TYR A 405 4.69 -1.18 -16.94
N LEU A 406 5.18 -2.12 -16.15
CA LEU A 406 4.37 -2.93 -15.26
C LEU A 406 4.49 -2.41 -13.82
N VAL A 407 3.38 -2.44 -13.10
CA VAL A 407 3.33 -2.11 -11.65
C VAL A 407 3.02 -3.34 -10.80
N SER A 408 2.37 -4.37 -11.37
CA SER A 408 2.04 -5.63 -10.69
C SER A 408 1.81 -6.74 -11.71
N ARG A 409 1.95 -8.00 -11.25
CA ARG A 409 1.58 -9.21 -12.00
C ARG A 409 0.43 -9.97 -11.37
N HIS A 410 0.17 -9.74 -10.10
CA HIS A 410 -0.80 -10.52 -9.32
C HIS A 410 -1.83 -9.62 -8.64
N PRO A 411 -3.01 -10.19 -8.29
CA PRO A 411 -3.46 -11.57 -8.46
C PRO A 411 -3.97 -11.91 -9.87
N SER A 412 -4.10 -10.96 -10.78
CA SER A 412 -4.93 -11.12 -11.99
C SER A 412 -4.22 -10.76 -13.27
N GLY A 413 -2.96 -11.17 -13.39
CA GLY A 413 -2.16 -10.92 -14.58
C GLY A 413 -1.49 -9.54 -14.56
N LEU A 414 -0.95 -9.18 -15.73
CA LEU A 414 -0.12 -8.00 -15.90
C LEU A 414 -0.93 -6.71 -15.72
N ARG A 415 -0.51 -5.87 -14.80
CA ARG A 415 -1.07 -4.52 -14.61
C ARG A 415 -0.10 -3.48 -15.14
N PRO A 416 -0.46 -2.77 -16.22
CA PRO A 416 0.35 -1.66 -16.70
C PRO A 416 0.26 -0.47 -15.76
N GLY A 417 1.29 0.36 -15.78
CA GLY A 417 1.26 1.68 -15.20
C GLY A 417 0.46 2.66 -16.04
N HIS A 418 0.31 3.88 -15.55
CA HIS A 418 -0.47 4.92 -16.23
C HIS A 418 0.19 5.27 -17.58
N PRO A 419 -0.56 5.28 -18.70
CA PRO A 419 -0.05 5.78 -19.98
C PRO A 419 0.17 7.30 -19.91
N PHE A 420 0.67 7.89 -21.01
CA PHE A 420 0.69 9.33 -21.14
C PHE A 420 -0.71 9.92 -20.91
N GLY A 421 -0.77 10.98 -20.11
CA GLY A 421 -2.02 11.69 -19.84
C GLY A 421 -1.77 13.16 -19.54
N ILE A 422 -2.71 14.01 -19.98
CA ILE A 422 -2.72 15.46 -19.69
C ILE A 422 -4.01 15.82 -18.97
N TYR A 423 -3.89 16.60 -17.90
CA TYR A 423 -5.01 17.03 -17.06
C TYR A 423 -4.95 18.55 -16.87
N GLY A 424 -6.00 19.25 -17.30
CA GLY A 424 -6.18 20.67 -17.07
C GLY A 424 -7.08 20.95 -15.87
N GLY A 425 -6.81 22.01 -15.12
CA GLY A 425 -7.62 22.42 -13.99
C GLY A 425 -7.74 23.95 -13.89
N VAL A 426 -8.88 24.41 -13.42
CA VAL A 426 -9.16 25.81 -13.10
C VAL A 426 -9.59 25.89 -11.64
N ARG A 427 -8.96 26.79 -10.88
CA ARG A 427 -9.35 27.11 -9.51
C ARG A 427 -9.81 28.55 -9.43
N ILE A 428 -11.00 28.76 -8.91
CA ILE A 428 -11.59 30.07 -8.66
C ILE A 428 -11.71 30.25 -7.14
N ASN A 429 -11.11 31.30 -6.60
CA ASN A 429 -11.25 31.71 -5.19
C ASN A 429 -12.18 32.92 -5.15
N LEU A 430 -13.28 32.81 -4.44
CA LEU A 430 -14.28 33.86 -4.27
C LEU A 430 -13.93 34.79 -3.12
#